data_38e3cb8732cd5231d530e5c8e6cc18df
#
_entry.id   38e3cb8732cd5231d530e5c8e6cc18df
#
_cell.length_a   1.000
_cell.length_b   1.000
_cell.length_c   1.000
_cell.angle_alpha   90.00
_cell.angle_beta   90.00
_cell.angle_gamma   90.00
#
_symmetry.space_group_name_H-M   'P 1'
#
loop_
_entity.id
_entity.type
_entity.pdbx_description
1 polymer ?
#
loop_
_entity_poly.entity_id
_entity_poly.type
_entity_poly.pdbx_seq_one_letter_code
_entity_poly.pdbx_strand_id
1 'polypeptide(L)'
;MASDRAETQRRRRQRREQVRALSWRPLMRGSLVERLRRCGRANCACAEDPRRRHGGKFLTVQLDGRTHALHVRPEDEGKVRSAIAAYTQLWKLINELTACELSDLQREARERRRARRRRR
;
A
#
# COMPACT_ATOMS: atom_id res chain seq x y z
N MET A 1 -21.89 20.91 -14.08
CA MET A 1 -20.78 20.60 -15.00
C MET A 1 -19.50 21.33 -14.66
N ALA A 2 -19.46 22.65 -14.60
CA ALA A 2 -18.28 23.39 -14.14
C ALA A 2 -17.93 23.10 -12.70
N SER A 3 -18.91 22.87 -11.82
CA SER A 3 -18.70 22.52 -10.42
C SER A 3 -18.07 21.13 -10.26
N ASP A 4 -18.45 20.19 -11.11
CA ASP A 4 -17.94 18.82 -11.08
C ASP A 4 -16.45 18.77 -11.45
N ARG A 5 -16.09 19.53 -12.49
CA ARG A 5 -14.68 19.67 -12.91
C ARG A 5 -13.83 20.34 -11.83
N ALA A 6 -14.35 21.40 -11.23
CA ALA A 6 -13.66 22.13 -10.18
C ALA A 6 -13.47 21.28 -8.93
N GLU A 7 -14.46 20.47 -8.58
CA GLU A 7 -14.39 19.54 -7.47
C GLU A 7 -13.34 18.45 -7.71
N THR A 8 -13.31 17.87 -8.91
CA THR A 8 -12.31 16.88 -9.30
C THR A 8 -10.90 17.46 -9.20
N GLN A 9 -10.70 18.70 -9.66
CA GLN A 9 -9.38 19.36 -9.57
C GLN A 9 -8.96 19.63 -8.13
N ARG A 10 -9.90 20.06 -7.28
CA ARG A 10 -9.60 20.24 -5.84
C ARG A 10 -9.21 18.95 -5.18
N ARG A 11 -9.95 17.88 -5.46
CA ARG A 11 -9.67 16.53 -4.94
C ARG A 11 -8.30 16.06 -5.40
N ARG A 12 -7.98 16.20 -6.67
CA ARG A 12 -6.66 15.84 -7.22
C ARG A 12 -5.54 16.58 -6.50
N ARG A 13 -5.67 17.89 -6.35
CA ARG A 13 -4.67 18.71 -5.66
C ARG A 13 -4.44 18.26 -4.23
N GLN A 14 -5.51 18.05 -3.49
CA GLN A 14 -5.47 17.60 -2.10
C GLN A 14 -4.80 16.23 -1.98
N ARG A 15 -5.13 15.30 -2.86
CA ARG A 15 -4.55 13.95 -2.85
C ARG A 15 -3.06 13.99 -3.19
N ARG A 16 -2.65 14.82 -4.13
CA ARG A 16 -1.23 14.99 -4.47
C ARG A 16 -0.41 15.55 -3.31
N GLU A 17 -0.95 16.48 -2.56
CA GLU A 17 -0.28 17.00 -1.37
C GLU A 17 -0.09 15.91 -0.32
N GLN A 18 -1.09 15.07 -0.11
CA GLN A 18 -0.99 13.93 0.79
C GLN A 18 0.05 12.91 0.32
N VAL A 19 0.13 12.66 -0.98
CA VAL A 19 1.17 11.79 -1.57
C VAL A 19 2.56 12.36 -1.30
N ARG A 20 2.75 13.66 -1.48
CA ARG A 20 4.02 14.32 -1.19
C ARG A 20 4.43 14.16 0.26
N ALA A 21 3.51 14.34 1.19
CA ALA A 21 3.77 14.17 2.60
C ALA A 21 4.21 12.74 2.94
N LEU A 22 3.56 11.74 2.33
CA LEU A 22 3.91 10.34 2.54
C LEU A 22 5.24 9.96 1.89
N SER A 23 5.62 10.61 0.79
CA SER A 23 6.86 10.27 0.07
C SER A 23 8.14 10.53 0.88
N TRP A 24 8.06 11.34 1.93
CA TRP A 24 9.18 11.60 2.84
C TRP A 24 9.30 10.56 3.95
N ARG A 25 8.33 9.69 4.10
CA ARG A 25 8.31 8.66 5.14
C ARG A 25 8.81 7.34 4.56
N PRO A 26 9.36 6.45 5.40
CA PRO A 26 9.63 5.08 4.95
C PRO A 26 8.35 4.41 4.46
N LEU A 27 8.43 3.78 3.30
CA LEU A 27 7.31 3.08 2.67
C LEU A 27 7.68 1.61 2.54
N MET A 28 6.81 0.74 3.04
CA MET A 28 7.06 -0.69 3.01
C MET A 28 5.87 -1.42 2.39
N ARG A 29 6.09 -2.01 1.22
CA ARG A 29 5.12 -2.88 0.57
C ARG A 29 5.41 -4.32 1.02
N GLY A 30 4.87 -4.67 2.16
CA GLY A 30 5.11 -5.97 2.75
C GLY A 30 4.05 -6.34 3.77
N SER A 31 4.24 -7.48 4.39
CA SER A 31 3.35 -8.00 5.42
C SER A 31 4.14 -8.39 6.65
N LEU A 32 3.61 -8.08 7.81
CA LEU A 32 4.19 -8.51 9.07
C LEU A 32 3.43 -9.77 9.52
N VAL A 33 4.15 -10.89 9.60
CA VAL A 33 3.58 -12.20 9.87
C VAL A 33 4.21 -12.78 11.14
N GLU A 34 3.40 -13.34 12.02
CA GLU A 34 3.89 -14.06 13.18
C GLU A 34 4.09 -15.53 12.81
N ARG A 35 5.26 -16.07 13.11
CA ARG A 35 5.58 -17.47 12.85
C ARG A 35 6.18 -18.11 14.08
N LEU A 36 5.78 -19.37 14.33
CA LEU A 36 6.39 -20.23 15.34
C LEU A 36 7.41 -21.10 14.63
N ARG A 37 8.63 -21.16 15.16
CA ARG A 37 9.70 -21.97 14.54
C ARG A 37 10.61 -22.58 15.56
N ARG A 38 11.36 -23.59 15.10
CA ARG A 38 12.43 -24.21 15.87
C ARG A 38 13.64 -23.29 15.92
N CYS A 39 14.31 -23.21 17.09
CA CYS A 39 15.48 -22.35 17.24
C CYS A 39 16.76 -22.93 16.64
N GLY A 40 16.73 -24.20 16.22
CA GLY A 40 17.89 -24.89 15.66
C GLY A 40 18.79 -25.55 16.70
N ARG A 41 18.53 -25.35 17.98
CA ARG A 41 19.29 -26.02 19.06
C ARG A 41 18.70 -27.39 19.36
N ALA A 42 19.52 -28.43 19.28
CA ALA A 42 19.06 -29.82 19.50
C ALA A 42 18.54 -30.05 20.92
N ASN A 43 19.08 -29.35 21.91
CA ASN A 43 18.70 -29.49 23.32
C ASN A 43 17.53 -28.59 23.73
N CYS A 44 16.93 -27.87 22.82
CA CYS A 44 15.78 -27.03 23.11
C CYS A 44 14.49 -27.84 22.99
N ALA A 45 13.56 -27.64 23.93
CA ALA A 45 12.26 -28.30 23.92
C ALA A 45 11.44 -28.02 22.64
N CYS A 46 11.71 -26.91 21.95
CA CYS A 46 11.03 -26.57 20.70
C CYS A 46 11.31 -27.54 19.54
N ALA A 47 12.41 -28.30 19.63
CA ALA A 47 12.79 -29.28 18.61
C ALA A 47 11.79 -30.45 18.52
N GLU A 48 11.19 -30.84 19.63
CA GLU A 48 10.30 -32.01 19.72
C GLU A 48 8.82 -31.61 19.98
N ASP A 49 8.61 -30.49 20.69
CA ASP A 49 7.27 -30.07 21.09
C ASP A 49 6.81 -28.82 20.29
N PRO A 50 5.80 -28.96 19.42
CA PRO A 50 5.26 -27.81 18.67
C PRO A 50 4.73 -26.67 19.55
N ARG A 51 4.30 -26.99 20.80
CA ARG A 51 3.78 -25.98 21.73
C ARG A 51 4.88 -25.08 22.29
N ARG A 52 6.14 -25.52 22.22
CA ARG A 52 7.30 -24.82 22.76
C ARG A 52 8.14 -24.14 21.67
N ARG A 53 7.63 -24.06 20.44
CA ARG A 53 8.30 -23.35 19.37
C ARG A 53 8.36 -21.87 19.66
N HIS A 54 9.44 -21.24 19.20
CA HIS A 54 9.66 -19.82 19.43
C HIS A 54 8.80 -19.00 18.46
N GLY A 55 8.06 -18.07 19.03
CA GLY A 55 7.32 -17.09 18.26
C GLY A 55 8.23 -15.97 17.79
N GLY A 56 7.94 -15.43 16.63
CA GLY A 56 8.65 -14.26 16.11
C GLY A 56 7.85 -13.62 15.00
N LYS A 57 8.06 -12.32 14.82
CA LYS A 57 7.43 -11.57 13.74
C LYS A 57 8.42 -11.41 12.60
N PHE A 58 7.95 -11.66 11.39
CA PHE A 58 8.75 -11.61 10.18
C PHE A 58 8.11 -10.65 9.20
N LEU A 59 8.92 -9.76 8.66
CA LEU A 59 8.54 -8.94 7.53
C LEU A 59 8.75 -9.75 6.26
N THR A 60 7.70 -9.93 5.49
CA THR A 60 7.74 -10.61 4.20
C THR A 60 7.51 -9.61 3.09
N VAL A 61 8.44 -9.54 2.15
CA VAL A 61 8.40 -8.62 1.01
C VAL A 61 8.72 -9.39 -0.26
N GLN A 62 7.97 -9.13 -1.32
CA GLN A 62 8.28 -9.66 -2.64
C GLN A 62 8.92 -8.58 -3.50
N LEU A 63 10.14 -8.82 -3.94
CA LEU A 63 10.89 -7.93 -4.81
C LEU A 63 11.48 -8.75 -5.96
N ASP A 64 11.26 -8.29 -7.19
CA ASP A 64 11.79 -8.91 -8.41
C ASP A 64 11.48 -10.41 -8.51
N GLY A 65 10.25 -10.79 -8.14
CA GLY A 65 9.80 -12.18 -8.19
C GLY A 65 10.33 -13.06 -7.06
N ARG A 66 11.05 -12.49 -6.11
CA ARG A 66 11.61 -13.22 -4.96
C ARG A 66 10.96 -12.78 -3.66
N THR A 67 10.75 -13.73 -2.77
CA THR A 67 10.25 -13.46 -1.42
C THR A 67 11.43 -13.25 -0.48
N HIS A 68 11.43 -12.11 0.20
CA HIS A 68 12.40 -11.80 1.24
C HIS A 68 11.69 -11.85 2.58
N ALA A 69 12.31 -12.50 3.56
CA ALA A 69 11.79 -12.58 4.91
C ALA A 69 12.87 -12.09 5.88
N LEU A 70 12.48 -11.18 6.76
CA LEU A 70 13.38 -10.63 7.78
C LEU A 70 12.74 -10.74 9.14
N HIS A 71 13.45 -11.29 10.10
CA HIS A 71 13.02 -11.30 11.49
C HIS A 71 12.98 -9.87 12.02
N VAL A 72 11.85 -9.46 12.59
CA VAL A 72 11.66 -8.12 13.13
C VAL A 72 11.75 -8.18 14.65
N ARG A 73 12.72 -7.45 15.20
CA ARG A 73 12.89 -7.36 16.65
C ARG A 73 11.72 -6.57 17.24
N PRO A 74 11.32 -6.85 18.51
CA PRO A 74 10.23 -6.13 19.15
C PRO A 74 10.40 -4.59 19.10
N GLU A 75 11.63 -4.10 19.26
CA GLU A 75 11.92 -2.67 19.21
C GLU A 75 11.74 -2.04 17.83
N ASP A 76 11.75 -2.84 16.76
CA ASP A 76 11.58 -2.36 15.38
C ASP A 76 10.16 -2.53 14.86
N GLU A 77 9.29 -3.24 15.60
CA GLU A 77 7.93 -3.55 15.14
C GLU A 77 7.11 -2.30 14.82
N GLY A 78 7.15 -1.31 15.69
CA GLY A 78 6.41 -0.06 15.46
C GLY A 78 6.86 0.67 14.21
N LYS A 79 8.16 0.68 13.94
CA LYS A 79 8.75 1.27 12.74
C LYS A 79 8.28 0.55 11.47
N VAL A 80 8.28 -0.78 11.49
CA VAL A 80 7.84 -1.59 10.36
C VAL A 80 6.34 -1.40 10.10
N ARG A 81 5.52 -1.45 11.14
CA ARG A 81 4.07 -1.23 11.03
C ARG A 81 3.74 0.15 10.46
N SER A 82 4.46 1.17 10.91
CA SER A 82 4.29 2.54 10.42
C SER A 82 4.62 2.64 8.93
N ALA A 83 5.69 2.00 8.48
CA ALA A 83 6.09 1.99 7.08
C ALA A 83 5.07 1.25 6.20
N ILE A 84 4.52 0.13 6.67
CA ILE A 84 3.47 -0.61 5.98
C ILE A 84 2.19 0.24 5.88
N ALA A 85 1.79 0.89 6.98
CA ALA A 85 0.62 1.76 7.00
C ALA A 85 0.76 2.93 6.03
N ALA A 86 1.95 3.53 5.96
CA ALA A 86 2.23 4.63 5.03
C ALA A 86 2.12 4.17 3.57
N TYR A 87 2.62 2.99 3.24
CA TYR A 87 2.45 2.42 1.90
C TYR A 87 0.98 2.16 1.58
N THR A 88 0.22 1.58 2.51
CA THR A 88 -1.21 1.30 2.32
C THR A 88 -1.98 2.60 2.04
N GLN A 89 -1.67 3.65 2.78
CA GLN A 89 -2.28 4.96 2.57
C GLN A 89 -1.89 5.56 1.21
N LEU A 90 -0.62 5.43 0.82
CA LEU A 90 -0.15 5.87 -0.49
C LEU A 90 -0.89 5.16 -1.62
N TRP A 91 -1.06 3.84 -1.51
CA TRP A 91 -1.79 3.05 -2.50
C TRP A 91 -3.25 3.52 -2.64
N LYS A 92 -3.91 3.80 -1.51
CA LYS A 92 -5.27 4.35 -1.51
C LYS A 92 -5.33 5.69 -2.24
N LEU A 93 -4.37 6.58 -1.99
CA LEU A 93 -4.30 7.88 -2.65
C LEU A 93 -4.05 7.76 -4.15
N ILE A 94 -3.20 6.82 -4.57
CA ILE A 94 -2.95 6.54 -5.98
C ILE A 94 -4.25 6.09 -6.66
N ASN A 95 -5.03 5.23 -6.00
CA ASN A 95 -6.32 4.79 -6.54
C ASN A 95 -7.30 5.97 -6.66
N GLU A 96 -7.32 6.88 -5.71
CA GLU A 96 -8.17 8.08 -5.77
C GLU A 96 -7.74 9.02 -6.90
N LEU A 97 -6.43 9.18 -7.13
CA LEU A 97 -5.90 9.95 -8.25
C LEU A 97 -6.26 9.30 -9.59
N THR A 98 -6.17 7.97 -9.66
CA THR A 98 -6.59 7.22 -10.85
C THR A 98 -8.08 7.45 -11.15
N ALA A 99 -8.91 7.47 -10.12
CA ALA A 99 -10.34 7.75 -10.28
C ALA A 99 -10.57 9.17 -10.83
N CYS A 100 -9.78 10.15 -10.40
CA CYS A 100 -9.85 11.52 -10.95
C CYS A 100 -9.51 11.55 -12.45
N GLU A 101 -8.44 10.86 -12.85
CA GLU A 101 -8.02 10.79 -14.25
C GLU A 101 -9.07 10.08 -15.11
N LEU A 102 -9.62 8.96 -14.59
CA LEU A 102 -10.69 8.24 -15.29
C LEU A 102 -11.93 9.10 -15.47
N SER A 103 -12.32 9.84 -14.44
CA SER A 103 -13.46 10.75 -14.47
C SER A 103 -13.28 11.82 -15.54
N ASP A 104 -12.09 12.41 -15.65
CA ASP A 104 -11.77 13.41 -16.67
C ASP A 104 -11.87 12.82 -18.08
N LEU A 105 -11.31 11.64 -18.30
CA LEU A 105 -11.36 10.96 -19.60
C LEU A 105 -12.79 10.62 -20.01
N GLN A 106 -13.60 10.16 -19.06
CA GLN A 106 -15.01 9.84 -19.32
C GLN A 106 -15.80 11.11 -19.70
N ARG A 107 -15.55 12.23 -19.01
CA ARG A 107 -16.19 13.50 -19.33
C ARG A 107 -15.81 13.97 -20.73
N GLU A 108 -14.53 13.93 -21.06
CA GLU A 108 -14.03 14.31 -22.40
C GLU A 108 -14.64 13.45 -23.51
N ALA A 109 -14.78 12.15 -23.26
CA ALA A 109 -15.42 11.23 -24.21
C ALA A 109 -16.88 11.58 -24.44
N ARG A 110 -17.62 11.93 -23.38
CA ARG A 110 -19.01 12.37 -23.49
C ARG A 110 -19.13 13.68 -24.27
N GLU A 111 -18.24 14.61 -24.02
CA GLU A 111 -18.21 15.90 -24.73
C GLU A 111 -17.96 15.72 -26.23
N ARG A 112 -17.04 14.83 -26.60
CA ARG A 112 -16.77 14.49 -28.01
C ARG A 112 -17.97 13.88 -28.69
N ARG A 113 -18.70 12.97 -28.00
CA ARG A 113 -19.92 12.36 -28.54
C ARG A 113 -21.00 13.40 -28.77
N ARG A 114 -21.19 14.35 -27.85
CA ARG A 114 -22.15 15.46 -27.99
C ARG A 114 -21.78 16.36 -29.16
N ALA A 115 -20.51 16.67 -29.33
CA ALA A 115 -20.03 17.49 -30.44
C ALA A 115 -20.30 16.81 -31.78
N ARG A 116 -20.10 15.49 -31.89
CA ARG A 116 -20.43 14.72 -33.10
C ARG A 116 -21.92 14.76 -33.41
N ARG A 117 -22.78 14.61 -32.41
CA ARG A 117 -24.24 14.65 -32.58
C ARG A 117 -24.71 16.03 -33.07
N ARG A 118 -24.11 17.11 -32.60
CA ARG A 118 -24.44 18.46 -33.00
C ARG A 118 -24.06 18.75 -34.46
N ARG A 119 -23.03 18.10 -34.99
CA ARG A 119 -22.56 18.25 -36.36
C ARG A 119 -23.38 17.46 -37.37
N ARG A 120 -24.20 16.54 -36.94
CA ARG A 120 -25.14 15.79 -37.78
C ARG A 120 -26.49 16.57 -37.83
#